data_f8e2f0af2f9b007ca1a4f63afda649af
#
_entry.id   f8e2f0af2f9b007ca1a4f63afda649af
#
_cell.length_a   1.000
_cell.length_b   1.000
_cell.length_c   1.000
_cell.angle_alpha   90.00
_cell.angle_beta   90.00
_cell.angle_gamma   90.00
#
_symmetry.space_group_name_H-M   'P 1'
#
loop_
_entity.id
_entity.type
_entity.pdbx_description
1 polymer ?
#
loop_
_entity_poly.entity_id
_entity_poly.type
_entity_poly.pdbx_seq_one_letter_code
_entity_poly.pdbx_strand_id
1 'polypeptide(L)'
;MSEGDLHTEAKSRAVDALRGYFKAPRRRAYVSAELPIYYPGERRFAPDLLVVLDVEPHLRGKWVVSHEGKGLDWVMEVHVGGDRKKAAEDNVRRYARLGILEYFIYDRARARLEAYRLPSPDAREYVRMEPKQGRYFSEVLELQLQLEGARLRFWAGNALLLETEEMTDRLREMLSREQRRLAELQDERERLEARGK
;
A
#
# COMPACT_ATOMS: atom_id res chain seq x y z
N MET A 1 -13.92 -20.08 -2.93
CA MET A 1 -14.88 -19.16 -2.30
C MET A 1 -14.67 -17.80 -2.94
N SER A 2 -15.72 -17.16 -3.41
CA SER A 2 -15.63 -15.77 -3.89
C SER A 2 -15.11 -14.89 -2.75
N GLU A 3 -14.05 -14.13 -3.01
CA GLU A 3 -13.61 -13.12 -2.09
C GLU A 3 -14.72 -12.09 -1.95
N GLY A 4 -15.15 -11.82 -0.73
CA GLY A 4 -16.22 -10.86 -0.47
C GLY A 4 -15.77 -9.42 -0.80
N ASP A 5 -16.72 -8.53 -1.02
CA ASP A 5 -16.48 -7.10 -1.32
C ASP A 5 -15.48 -6.43 -0.36
N LEU A 6 -15.50 -6.81 0.92
CA LEU A 6 -14.59 -6.29 1.95
C LEU A 6 -13.11 -6.64 1.69
N HIS A 7 -12.82 -7.80 1.13
CA HIS A 7 -11.46 -8.22 0.78
C HIS A 7 -10.96 -7.42 -0.43
N THR A 8 -11.79 -7.35 -1.47
CA THR A 8 -11.49 -6.59 -2.69
C THR A 8 -11.27 -5.12 -2.38
N GLU A 9 -12.13 -4.51 -1.56
CA GLU A 9 -12.01 -3.13 -1.12
C GLU A 9 -10.68 -2.88 -0.38
N ALA A 10 -10.34 -3.72 0.60
CA ALA A 10 -9.12 -3.58 1.39
C ALA A 10 -7.85 -3.64 0.51
N LYS A 11 -7.81 -4.59 -0.44
CA LYS A 11 -6.72 -4.71 -1.40
C LYS A 11 -6.63 -3.50 -2.32
N SER A 12 -7.76 -3.09 -2.92
CA SER A 12 -7.80 -1.96 -3.85
C SER A 12 -7.28 -0.68 -3.20
N ARG A 13 -7.77 -0.35 -2.00
CA ARG A 13 -7.32 0.84 -1.25
C ARG A 13 -5.81 0.81 -0.98
N ALA A 14 -5.27 -0.33 -0.56
CA ALA A 14 -3.84 -0.47 -0.28
C ALA A 14 -2.99 -0.35 -1.57
N VAL A 15 -3.43 -0.99 -2.68
CA VAL A 15 -2.76 -0.87 -3.99
C VAL A 15 -2.75 0.57 -4.47
N ASP A 16 -3.88 1.27 -4.37
CA ASP A 16 -4.01 2.65 -4.86
C ASP A 16 -3.13 3.61 -4.04
N ALA A 17 -3.11 3.45 -2.71
CA ALA A 17 -2.24 4.23 -1.84
C ALA A 17 -0.75 4.03 -2.19
N LEU A 18 -0.31 2.78 -2.34
CA LEU A 18 1.07 2.46 -2.71
C LEU A 18 1.42 2.93 -4.12
N ARG A 19 0.55 2.72 -5.11
CA ARG A 19 0.77 3.23 -6.47
C ARG A 19 0.84 4.74 -6.50
N GLY A 20 -0.01 5.43 -5.74
CA GLY A 20 0.02 6.88 -5.59
C GLY A 20 1.34 7.37 -5.02
N TYR A 21 1.84 6.71 -3.97
CA TYR A 21 3.10 7.03 -3.33
C TYR A 21 4.30 6.86 -4.27
N PHE A 22 4.39 5.74 -4.99
CA PHE A 22 5.49 5.45 -5.91
C PHE A 22 5.39 6.16 -7.28
N LYS A 23 4.29 6.85 -7.57
CA LYS A 23 4.23 7.77 -8.73
C LYS A 23 5.09 9.02 -8.56
N ALA A 24 5.36 9.44 -7.34
CA ALA A 24 6.29 10.54 -7.08
C ALA A 24 7.72 10.13 -7.51
N PRO A 25 8.57 11.05 -8.00
CA PRO A 25 9.83 10.71 -8.67
C PRO A 25 10.94 10.23 -7.69
N ARG A 26 10.59 9.58 -6.59
CA ARG A 26 11.54 9.15 -5.57
C ARG A 26 12.16 7.78 -5.85
N ARG A 27 11.34 6.80 -6.21
CA ARG A 27 11.81 5.42 -6.44
C ARG A 27 10.86 4.68 -7.37
N ARG A 28 11.41 3.99 -8.36
CA ARG A 28 10.59 3.13 -9.22
C ARG A 28 10.12 1.92 -8.45
N ALA A 29 8.85 1.57 -8.59
CA ALA A 29 8.30 0.38 -7.99
C ALA A 29 7.16 -0.20 -8.85
N TYR A 30 7.11 -1.50 -8.91
CA TYR A 30 5.98 -2.24 -9.45
C TYR A 30 5.09 -2.68 -8.30
N VAL A 31 3.85 -2.21 -8.28
CA VAL A 31 2.84 -2.54 -7.28
C VAL A 31 1.70 -3.29 -7.95
N SER A 32 1.38 -4.48 -7.48
CA SER A 32 0.31 -5.32 -8.02
C SER A 32 -0.45 -6.07 -6.93
N ALA A 33 -1.63 -6.58 -7.29
CA ALA A 33 -2.43 -7.48 -6.49
C ALA A 33 -2.68 -8.77 -7.27
N GLU A 34 -2.72 -9.91 -6.57
CA GLU A 34 -3.12 -11.23 -7.10
C GLU A 34 -2.38 -11.65 -8.37
N LEU A 35 -1.20 -11.09 -8.59
CA LEU A 35 -0.39 -11.43 -9.75
C LEU A 35 0.21 -12.84 -9.59
N PRO A 36 0.09 -13.72 -10.60
CA PRO A 36 0.77 -15.02 -10.58
C PRO A 36 2.28 -14.88 -10.54
N ILE A 37 2.92 -15.46 -9.51
CA ILE A 37 4.36 -15.39 -9.27
C ILE A 37 4.99 -16.76 -9.49
N TYR A 38 6.16 -16.78 -10.17
CA TYR A 38 6.93 -17.97 -10.48
C TYR A 38 8.37 -17.80 -10.03
N TYR A 39 8.75 -18.48 -8.97
CA TYR A 39 10.14 -18.66 -8.54
C TYR A 39 10.67 -20.01 -9.07
N PRO A 40 11.96 -20.12 -9.41
CA PRO A 40 12.58 -21.39 -9.77
C PRO A 40 12.40 -22.43 -8.65
N GLY A 41 11.92 -23.62 -9.02
CA GLY A 41 11.73 -24.72 -8.06
C GLY A 41 10.56 -24.56 -7.09
N GLU A 42 9.74 -23.50 -7.21
CA GLU A 42 8.61 -23.25 -6.32
C GLU A 42 7.27 -23.41 -7.04
N ARG A 43 6.24 -23.83 -6.31
CA ARG A 43 4.87 -23.84 -6.83
C ARG A 43 4.39 -22.42 -7.03
N ARG A 44 3.66 -22.17 -8.14
CA ARG A 44 2.99 -20.90 -8.40
C ARG A 44 2.19 -20.42 -7.19
N PHE A 45 2.27 -19.14 -6.90
CA PHE A 45 1.44 -18.45 -5.90
C PHE A 45 1.06 -17.06 -6.38
N ALA A 46 0.12 -16.43 -5.70
CA ALA A 46 -0.29 -15.07 -5.98
C ALA A 46 -0.61 -14.40 -4.64
N PRO A 47 0.27 -13.53 -4.12
CA PRO A 47 -0.01 -12.79 -2.90
C PRO A 47 -1.11 -11.76 -3.15
N ASP A 48 -1.87 -11.43 -2.12
CA ASP A 48 -2.92 -10.41 -2.21
C ASP A 48 -2.35 -9.05 -2.66
N LEU A 49 -1.19 -8.65 -2.11
CA LEU A 49 -0.44 -7.49 -2.59
C LEU A 49 1.05 -7.83 -2.69
N LEU A 50 1.72 -7.17 -3.64
CA LEU A 50 3.17 -7.26 -3.80
C LEU A 50 3.77 -5.93 -4.24
N VAL A 51 5.03 -5.73 -3.88
CA VAL A 51 5.87 -4.63 -4.37
C VAL A 51 7.22 -5.17 -4.79
N VAL A 52 7.67 -4.73 -5.96
CA VAL A 52 9.04 -4.93 -6.44
C VAL A 52 9.63 -3.55 -6.72
N LEU A 53 10.73 -3.24 -6.05
CA LEU A 53 11.42 -1.96 -6.16
C LEU A 53 12.42 -1.95 -7.31
N ASP A 54 12.77 -0.76 -7.79
CA ASP A 54 13.81 -0.52 -8.78
C ASP A 54 13.59 -1.25 -10.10
N VAL A 55 12.33 -1.40 -10.50
CA VAL A 55 11.90 -2.00 -11.76
C VAL A 55 10.92 -1.08 -12.51
N GLU A 56 10.81 -1.25 -13.82
CA GLU A 56 9.86 -0.48 -14.62
C GLU A 56 8.40 -0.85 -14.29
N PRO A 57 7.53 0.13 -14.02
CA PRO A 57 6.15 -0.09 -13.56
C PRO A 57 5.17 -0.34 -14.72
N HIS A 58 5.54 -1.15 -15.73
CA HIS A 58 4.60 -1.53 -16.79
C HIS A 58 3.69 -2.68 -16.37
N LEU A 59 2.56 -2.83 -17.04
CA LEU A 59 1.59 -3.88 -16.75
C LEU A 59 2.15 -5.28 -17.08
N ARG A 60 1.92 -6.22 -16.18
CA ARG A 60 2.34 -7.62 -16.33
C ARG A 60 1.18 -8.57 -16.05
N GLY A 61 1.05 -9.63 -16.81
CA GLY A 61 0.10 -10.72 -16.55
C GLY A 61 0.62 -11.77 -15.58
N LYS A 62 1.93 -11.78 -15.30
CA LYS A 62 2.62 -12.67 -14.36
C LYS A 62 4.00 -12.10 -14.04
N TRP A 63 4.60 -12.55 -12.94
CA TRP A 63 5.98 -12.26 -12.57
C TRP A 63 6.80 -13.55 -12.58
N VAL A 64 7.76 -13.67 -13.49
CA VAL A 64 8.64 -14.81 -13.59
C VAL A 64 10.04 -14.36 -13.17
N VAL A 65 10.47 -14.75 -11.98
CA VAL A 65 11.71 -14.27 -11.35
C VAL A 65 12.95 -14.50 -12.23
N SER A 66 13.04 -15.65 -12.90
CA SER A 66 14.13 -15.94 -13.82
C SER A 66 14.15 -15.08 -15.08
N HIS A 67 13.02 -14.52 -15.49
CA HIS A 67 12.89 -13.61 -16.63
C HIS A 67 13.11 -12.15 -16.23
N GLU A 68 12.51 -11.75 -15.10
CA GLU A 68 12.60 -10.38 -14.59
C GLU A 68 13.97 -10.09 -13.92
N GLY A 69 14.75 -11.15 -13.59
CA GLY A 69 16.04 -11.03 -12.92
C GLY A 69 15.95 -10.64 -11.44
N LYS A 70 14.73 -10.52 -10.90
CA LYS A 70 14.49 -10.06 -9.54
C LYS A 70 13.26 -10.74 -8.92
N GLY A 71 13.37 -11.09 -7.62
CA GLY A 71 12.27 -11.55 -6.77
C GLY A 71 11.42 -10.40 -6.24
N LEU A 72 10.44 -10.74 -5.40
CA LEU A 72 9.60 -9.75 -4.71
C LEU A 72 10.39 -9.15 -3.54
N ASP A 73 10.19 -7.86 -3.28
CA ASP A 73 10.80 -7.19 -2.13
C ASP A 73 9.85 -7.15 -0.92
N TRP A 74 8.55 -7.01 -1.18
CA TRP A 74 7.53 -6.86 -0.15
C TRP A 74 6.23 -7.56 -0.56
N VAL A 75 5.57 -8.22 0.39
CA VAL A 75 4.27 -8.85 0.19
C VAL A 75 3.34 -8.61 1.37
N MET A 76 2.03 -8.60 1.11
CA MET A 76 1.00 -8.60 2.13
C MET A 76 -0.12 -9.57 1.75
N GLU A 77 -0.60 -10.30 2.77
CA GLU A 77 -1.84 -11.08 2.70
C GLU A 77 -2.95 -10.38 3.48
N VAL A 78 -4.15 -10.35 2.93
CA VAL A 78 -5.33 -9.71 3.51
C VAL A 78 -6.32 -10.78 3.95
N HIS A 79 -6.63 -10.85 5.23
CA HIS A 79 -7.57 -11.80 5.80
C HIS A 79 -8.87 -11.08 6.17
N VAL A 80 -10.01 -11.58 5.71
CA VAL A 80 -11.35 -11.02 6.01
C VAL A 80 -12.23 -11.99 6.80
N GLY A 81 -11.68 -13.14 7.24
CA GLY A 81 -12.38 -14.15 8.04
C GLY A 81 -11.80 -15.55 7.86
N GLY A 82 -12.39 -16.51 8.60
CA GLY A 82 -11.96 -17.90 8.61
C GLY A 82 -10.72 -18.17 9.47
N ASP A 83 -10.39 -19.46 9.63
CA ASP A 83 -9.16 -19.91 10.29
C ASP A 83 -8.07 -20.08 9.23
N ARG A 84 -7.21 -19.10 9.11
CA ARG A 84 -6.07 -19.09 8.17
C ARG A 84 -4.72 -19.21 8.88
N LYS A 85 -4.71 -19.58 10.17
CA LYS A 85 -3.48 -19.64 10.97
C LYS A 85 -2.40 -20.52 10.34
N LYS A 86 -2.77 -21.75 9.94
CA LYS A 86 -1.82 -22.67 9.29
C LYS A 86 -1.28 -22.12 7.97
N ALA A 87 -2.15 -21.57 7.13
CA ALA A 87 -1.73 -20.97 5.87
C ALA A 87 -0.81 -19.77 6.07
N ALA A 88 -1.09 -18.94 7.09
CA ALA A 88 -0.23 -17.82 7.47
C ALA A 88 1.16 -18.29 7.93
N GLU A 89 1.23 -19.30 8.79
CA GLU A 89 2.50 -19.90 9.25
C GLU A 89 3.31 -20.52 8.10
N ASP A 90 2.64 -21.18 7.16
CA ASP A 90 3.28 -21.73 5.96
C ASP A 90 3.83 -20.63 5.05
N ASN A 91 3.07 -19.54 4.87
CA ASN A 91 3.52 -18.38 4.10
C ASN A 91 4.70 -17.65 4.77
N VAL A 92 4.72 -17.52 6.11
CA VAL A 92 5.87 -16.96 6.84
C VAL A 92 7.16 -17.70 6.47
N ARG A 93 7.15 -19.05 6.56
CA ARG A 93 8.31 -19.86 6.20
C ARG A 93 8.65 -19.79 4.71
N ARG A 94 7.63 -19.85 3.87
CA ARG A 94 7.78 -19.83 2.42
C ARG A 94 8.40 -18.53 1.92
N TYR A 95 7.85 -17.40 2.31
CA TYR A 95 8.31 -16.09 1.83
C TYR A 95 9.70 -15.73 2.36
N ALA A 96 10.03 -16.13 3.60
CA ALA A 96 11.39 -16.01 4.13
C ALA A 96 12.40 -16.81 3.28
N ARG A 97 12.08 -18.09 2.99
CA ARG A 97 12.94 -18.95 2.17
C ARG A 97 13.16 -18.39 0.75
N LEU A 98 12.15 -17.74 0.18
CA LEU A 98 12.23 -17.08 -1.14
C LEU A 98 13.01 -15.77 -1.12
N GLY A 99 13.44 -15.29 0.05
CA GLY A 99 14.22 -14.07 0.20
C GLY A 99 13.37 -12.79 0.05
N ILE A 100 12.06 -12.85 0.26
CA ILE A 100 11.19 -11.68 0.28
C ILE A 100 11.52 -10.91 1.56
N LEU A 101 11.92 -9.63 1.44
CA LEU A 101 12.50 -8.88 2.56
C LEU A 101 11.51 -8.62 3.70
N GLU A 102 10.26 -8.29 3.36
CA GLU A 102 9.22 -8.03 4.34
C GLU A 102 7.89 -8.68 3.96
N TYR A 103 7.22 -9.20 4.96
CA TYR A 103 5.91 -9.83 4.85
C TYR A 103 4.95 -9.29 5.89
N PHE A 104 3.77 -8.88 5.45
CA PHE A 104 2.70 -8.35 6.29
C PHE A 104 1.45 -9.22 6.19
N ILE A 105 0.75 -9.38 7.31
CA ILE A 105 -0.57 -10.02 7.39
C ILE A 105 -1.55 -8.99 7.94
N TYR A 106 -2.48 -8.58 7.12
CA TYR A 106 -3.56 -7.67 7.50
C TYR A 106 -4.85 -8.47 7.71
N ASP A 107 -5.19 -8.75 8.97
CA ASP A 107 -6.46 -9.38 9.36
C ASP A 107 -7.49 -8.30 9.65
N ARG A 108 -8.28 -7.96 8.63
CA ARG A 108 -9.34 -6.95 8.74
C ARG A 108 -10.44 -7.38 9.71
N ALA A 109 -10.79 -8.68 9.73
CA ALA A 109 -11.86 -9.20 10.57
C ALA A 109 -11.55 -9.07 12.06
N ARG A 110 -10.27 -9.21 12.43
CA ARG A 110 -9.80 -9.10 13.81
C ARG A 110 -9.14 -7.77 14.12
N ALA A 111 -9.12 -6.82 13.16
CA ALA A 111 -8.41 -5.54 13.24
C ALA A 111 -6.96 -5.74 13.72
N ARG A 112 -6.24 -6.67 13.09
CA ARG A 112 -4.88 -7.06 13.47
C ARG A 112 -3.92 -6.92 12.30
N LEU A 113 -2.76 -6.34 12.56
CA LEU A 113 -1.63 -6.29 11.64
C LEU A 113 -0.46 -7.05 12.26
N GLU A 114 0.14 -7.94 11.50
CA GLU A 114 1.38 -8.62 11.85
C GLU A 114 2.40 -8.33 10.77
N ALA A 115 3.66 -8.24 11.16
CA ALA A 115 4.74 -7.93 10.25
C ALA A 115 5.98 -8.75 10.57
N TYR A 116 6.68 -9.14 9.53
CA TYR A 116 7.87 -9.97 9.56
C TYR A 116 8.91 -9.39 8.61
N ARG A 117 10.18 -9.49 8.99
CA ARG A 117 11.31 -8.98 8.20
C ARG A 117 12.47 -9.97 8.23
N LEU A 118 13.17 -10.10 7.11
CA LEU A 118 14.47 -10.77 7.10
C LEU A 118 15.50 -9.87 7.81
N PRO A 119 16.27 -10.40 8.78
CA PRO A 119 17.26 -9.60 9.50
C PRO A 119 18.45 -9.19 8.62
N SER A 120 18.65 -9.87 7.49
CA SER A 120 19.61 -9.51 6.43
C SER A 120 19.13 -10.07 5.08
N PRO A 121 19.60 -9.58 3.94
CA PRO A 121 19.22 -10.08 2.62
C PRO A 121 19.52 -11.58 2.39
N ASP A 122 20.54 -12.10 3.07
CA ASP A 122 20.92 -13.51 2.99
C ASP A 122 20.18 -14.41 3.97
N ALA A 123 19.44 -13.84 4.91
CA ALA A 123 18.61 -14.61 5.85
C ALA A 123 17.49 -15.35 5.11
N ARG A 124 17.05 -16.46 5.68
CA ARG A 124 15.95 -17.29 5.16
C ARG A 124 14.90 -17.59 6.24
N GLU A 125 15.01 -16.89 7.35
CA GLU A 125 14.06 -16.92 8.45
C GLU A 125 13.69 -15.50 8.84
N TYR A 126 12.40 -15.26 9.03
CA TYR A 126 11.90 -13.96 9.44
C TYR A 126 12.07 -13.75 10.95
N VAL A 127 12.33 -12.50 11.32
CA VAL A 127 12.05 -12.00 12.67
C VAL A 127 10.73 -11.25 12.66
N ARG A 128 9.96 -11.40 13.74
CA ARG A 128 8.73 -10.64 13.91
C ARG A 128 9.06 -9.20 14.21
N MET A 129 8.36 -8.29 13.55
CA MET A 129 8.48 -6.87 13.81
C MET A 129 7.53 -6.47 14.94
N GLU A 130 7.97 -5.52 15.76
CA GLU A 130 7.13 -4.92 16.80
C GLU A 130 6.74 -3.50 16.42
N PRO A 131 5.47 -3.11 16.60
CA PRO A 131 5.03 -1.76 16.28
C PRO A 131 5.58 -0.76 17.30
N LYS A 132 5.99 0.41 16.81
CA LYS A 132 6.30 1.57 17.65
C LYS A 132 5.12 2.52 17.64
N GLN A 133 4.52 2.80 18.80
CA GLN A 133 3.33 3.64 18.92
C GLN A 133 2.18 3.20 17.98
N GLY A 134 1.97 1.89 17.84
CA GLY A 134 0.93 1.32 16.99
C GLY A 134 1.24 1.31 15.50
N ARG A 135 2.45 1.69 15.08
CA ARG A 135 2.89 1.72 13.67
C ARG A 135 4.03 0.76 13.42
N TYR A 136 3.94 0.01 12.34
CA TYR A 136 5.02 -0.81 11.81
C TYR A 136 5.79 -0.02 10.75
N PHE A 137 7.08 0.13 10.90
CA PHE A 137 7.92 0.78 9.89
C PHE A 137 8.45 -0.25 8.90
N SER A 138 8.02 -0.14 7.65
CA SER A 138 8.56 -0.89 6.53
C SER A 138 9.79 -0.17 5.98
N GLU A 139 10.95 -0.82 6.04
CA GLU A 139 12.19 -0.29 5.43
C GLU A 139 12.13 -0.41 3.91
N VAL A 140 11.47 -1.45 3.40
CA VAL A 140 11.30 -1.68 1.96
C VAL A 140 10.47 -0.57 1.33
N LEU A 141 9.34 -0.22 1.94
CA LEU A 141 8.44 0.81 1.41
C LEU A 141 8.85 2.24 1.82
N GLU A 142 9.68 2.38 2.86
CA GLU A 142 9.96 3.66 3.56
C GLU A 142 8.68 4.31 4.11
N LEU A 143 7.72 3.47 4.51
CA LEU A 143 6.41 3.86 5.03
C LEU A 143 6.15 3.24 6.40
N GLN A 144 5.29 3.89 7.17
CA GLN A 144 4.71 3.29 8.35
C GLN A 144 3.31 2.77 8.03
N LEU A 145 2.98 1.59 8.56
CA LEU A 145 1.68 0.94 8.43
C LEU A 145 0.99 0.94 9.77
N GLN A 146 -0.26 1.36 9.81
CA GLN A 146 -1.09 1.45 11.01
C GLN A 146 -2.50 0.98 10.73
N LEU A 147 -3.17 0.41 11.74
CA LEU A 147 -4.61 0.21 11.70
C LEU A 147 -5.33 1.35 12.42
N GLU A 148 -6.28 1.96 11.74
CA GLU A 148 -7.28 2.87 12.31
C GLU A 148 -8.62 2.13 12.35
N GLY A 149 -8.99 1.59 13.52
CA GLY A 149 -10.03 0.58 13.61
C GLY A 149 -9.67 -0.67 12.80
N ALA A 150 -10.50 -1.02 11.83
CA ALA A 150 -10.22 -2.12 10.90
C ALA A 150 -9.61 -1.66 9.56
N ARG A 151 -9.24 -0.39 9.41
CA ARG A 151 -8.71 0.19 8.16
C ARG A 151 -7.20 0.27 8.19
N LEU A 152 -6.55 -0.25 7.17
CA LEU A 152 -5.10 -0.13 7.00
C LEU A 152 -4.76 1.26 6.45
N ARG A 153 -3.80 1.94 7.09
CA ARG A 153 -3.33 3.28 6.73
C ARG A 153 -1.82 3.27 6.51
N PHE A 154 -1.36 4.06 5.56
CA PHE A 154 0.05 4.25 5.25
C PHE A 154 0.47 5.69 5.56
N TRP A 155 1.67 5.85 6.13
CA TRP A 155 2.23 7.14 6.52
C TRP A 155 3.64 7.30 5.95
N ALA A 156 3.89 8.41 5.30
CA ALA A 156 5.23 8.83 4.90
C ALA A 156 5.75 9.83 5.94
N GLY A 157 6.56 9.37 6.88
CA GLY A 157 6.90 10.16 8.08
C GLY A 157 5.63 10.52 8.88
N ASN A 158 5.33 11.81 8.99
CA ASN A 158 4.13 12.31 9.67
C ASN A 158 2.94 12.58 8.72
N ALA A 159 3.11 12.36 7.42
CA ALA A 159 2.06 12.60 6.44
C ALA A 159 1.28 11.31 6.16
N LEU A 160 -0.03 11.34 6.39
CA LEU A 160 -0.93 10.28 5.99
C LEU A 160 -1.04 10.23 4.46
N LEU A 161 -0.87 9.04 3.87
CA LEU A 161 -1.21 8.84 2.46
C LEU A 161 -2.73 8.79 2.33
N LEU A 162 -3.27 9.79 1.65
CA LEU A 162 -4.70 9.87 1.40
C LEU A 162 -5.10 8.82 0.37
N GLU A 163 -6.22 8.16 0.60
CA GLU A 163 -6.86 7.31 -0.39
C GLU A 163 -7.53 8.16 -1.48
N THR A 164 -7.84 7.56 -2.61
CA THR A 164 -8.38 8.28 -3.79
C THR A 164 -9.63 9.10 -3.47
N GLU A 165 -10.53 8.55 -2.67
CA GLU A 165 -11.75 9.25 -2.22
C GLU A 165 -11.41 10.47 -1.37
N GLU A 166 -10.54 10.30 -0.35
CA GLU A 166 -10.10 11.38 0.55
C GLU A 166 -9.36 12.49 -0.23
N MET A 167 -8.55 12.10 -1.21
CA MET A 167 -7.87 13.06 -2.09
C MET A 167 -8.87 13.85 -2.94
N THR A 168 -9.86 13.16 -3.50
CA THR A 168 -10.92 13.79 -4.30
C THR A 168 -11.73 14.78 -3.47
N ASP A 169 -12.12 14.41 -2.27
CA ASP A 169 -12.89 15.29 -1.38
C ASP A 169 -12.05 16.50 -0.95
N ARG A 170 -10.79 16.31 -0.63
CA ARG A 170 -9.88 17.42 -0.33
C ARG A 170 -9.70 18.38 -1.49
N LEU A 171 -9.57 17.86 -2.71
CA LEU A 171 -9.49 18.70 -3.92
C LEU A 171 -10.79 19.48 -4.15
N ARG A 172 -11.95 18.87 -3.96
CA ARG A 172 -13.26 19.55 -4.05
C ARG A 172 -13.39 20.67 -3.03
N GLU A 173 -12.98 20.44 -1.78
CA GLU A 173 -12.97 21.46 -0.75
C GLU A 173 -12.05 22.64 -1.09
N MET A 174 -10.85 22.35 -1.57
CA MET A 174 -9.91 23.38 -1.99
C MET A 174 -10.47 24.20 -3.15
N LEU A 175 -11.02 23.55 -4.17
CA LEU A 175 -11.66 24.24 -5.31
C LEU A 175 -12.82 25.13 -4.86
N SER A 176 -13.66 24.63 -3.99
CA SER A 176 -14.79 25.41 -3.45
C SER A 176 -14.34 26.62 -2.63
N ARG A 177 -13.24 26.54 -1.91
CA ARG A 177 -12.64 27.68 -1.19
C ARG A 177 -12.10 28.73 -2.15
N GLU A 178 -11.36 28.31 -3.18
CA GLU A 178 -10.81 29.23 -4.19
C GLU A 178 -11.93 29.90 -4.99
N GLN A 179 -12.98 29.21 -5.36
CA GLN A 179 -14.13 29.79 -6.04
C GLN A 179 -14.81 30.86 -5.19
N ARG A 180 -15.01 30.61 -3.89
CA ARG A 180 -15.56 31.62 -2.96
C ARG A 180 -14.67 32.84 -2.87
N ARG A 181 -13.36 32.64 -2.72
CA ARG A 181 -12.38 33.72 -2.67
C ARG A 181 -12.38 34.58 -3.93
N LEU A 182 -12.46 33.93 -5.10
CA LEU A 182 -12.55 34.66 -6.38
C LEU A 182 -13.85 35.48 -6.46
N ALA A 183 -14.98 34.95 -6.03
CA ALA A 183 -16.24 35.70 -6.02
C ALA A 183 -16.18 36.93 -5.09
N GLU A 184 -15.61 36.76 -3.89
CA GLU A 184 -15.40 37.87 -2.94
C GLU A 184 -14.52 38.99 -3.53
N LEU A 185 -13.44 38.64 -4.21
CA LEU A 185 -12.56 39.59 -4.88
C LEU A 185 -13.24 40.28 -6.06
N GLN A 186 -14.08 39.61 -6.81
CA GLN A 186 -14.87 40.19 -7.89
C GLN A 186 -15.88 41.21 -7.36
N ASP A 187 -16.62 40.85 -6.31
CA ASP A 187 -17.55 41.76 -5.65
C ASP A 187 -16.84 43.00 -5.08
N GLU A 188 -15.67 42.82 -4.47
CA GLU A 188 -14.87 43.93 -3.94
C GLU A 188 -14.40 44.86 -5.06
N ARG A 189 -13.91 44.28 -6.15
CA ARG A 189 -13.52 45.06 -7.34
C ARG A 189 -14.67 45.89 -7.88
N GLU A 190 -15.84 45.27 -8.06
CA GLU A 190 -17.05 45.99 -8.56
C GLU A 190 -17.47 47.14 -7.64
N ARG A 191 -17.37 46.92 -6.30
CA ARG A 191 -17.66 47.99 -5.33
C ARG A 191 -16.67 49.15 -5.42
N LEU A 192 -15.38 48.87 -5.63
CA LEU A 192 -14.36 49.91 -5.78
C LEU A 192 -14.53 50.67 -7.08
N GLU A 193 -14.84 50.01 -8.19
CA GLU A 193 -15.11 50.63 -9.47
C GLU A 193 -16.36 51.52 -9.42
N ALA A 194 -17.40 51.13 -8.66
CA ALA A 194 -18.60 51.92 -8.46
C ALA A 194 -18.38 53.16 -7.58
N ARG A 195 -17.38 53.15 -6.69
CA ARG A 195 -17.04 54.29 -5.81
C ARG A 195 -16.10 55.31 -6.48
N GLY A 196 -15.44 54.92 -7.55
CA GLY A 196 -14.49 55.79 -8.30
C GLY A 196 -15.14 56.58 -9.42
N LYS A 197 -16.44 56.42 -9.61
CA LYS A 197 -17.29 57.24 -10.53
C LYS A 197 -18.07 58.28 -9.75
#